data_3977ca1cecde7bd3fe9a19d784d2e31a
#
_entry.id   3977ca1cecde7bd3fe9a19d784d2e31a
#
_cell.length_a   1.000
_cell.length_b   1.000
_cell.length_c   1.000
_cell.angle_alpha   90.00
_cell.angle_beta   90.00
_cell.angle_gamma   90.00
#
_symmetry.space_group_name_H-M   'P 1'
#
loop_
_entity.id
_entity.type
_entity.pdbx_description
1 polymer ?
#
loop_
_entity_poly.entity_id
_entity_poly.type
_entity_poly.pdbx_seq_one_letter_code
_entity_poly.pdbx_strand_id
1 'polypeptide(L)'
;RIFDVNKEAMRSLVERGAVAADSPREAAAGADTAFACLPSPEVSRHVAFGSDGVAGCEGLRVYVEMSTIGSGAIKVIAKELGQARIAVLDAPVSGGPRGAKAGTLSTMVAGDRTIFERTRPLFEVIARNVFYIGAEPGLGQITKLANNMISAAGMASAFEATAMAVKAGVDARTLIDTINASTGRNTATTDKFPTSVLPRTFDYGGKLATMYKDIDLCLTEAKQLKVPMWVGSAVVQLWFQAMTEGRGEDDYTTLIQMIEKWAGVTVGGNDSGPVNNG
;
A
#
# COMPACT_ATOMS: atom_id res chain seq x y z
N ARG A 1 -14.43 -8.40 -17.18
CA ARG A 1 -13.58 -9.59 -17.11
C ARG A 1 -12.51 -9.41 -16.04
N ILE A 2 -12.05 -10.52 -15.45
CA ILE A 2 -11.03 -10.51 -14.39
C ILE A 2 -10.02 -11.63 -14.58
N PHE A 3 -8.79 -11.40 -14.18
CA PHE A 3 -7.74 -12.40 -14.10
C PHE A 3 -6.96 -12.25 -12.79
N ASP A 4 -6.71 -13.35 -12.12
CA ASP A 4 -5.78 -13.49 -11.00
C ASP A 4 -5.15 -14.88 -11.09
N VAL A 5 -3.87 -15.01 -10.74
CA VAL A 5 -3.19 -16.31 -10.65
C VAL A 5 -3.80 -17.18 -9.52
N ASN A 6 -4.34 -16.54 -8.49
CA ASN A 6 -5.12 -17.18 -7.44
C ASN A 6 -6.61 -17.27 -7.87
N LYS A 7 -7.00 -18.42 -8.42
CA LYS A 7 -8.38 -18.66 -8.88
C LYS A 7 -9.42 -18.50 -7.77
N GLU A 8 -9.07 -18.77 -6.52
CA GLU A 8 -9.96 -18.60 -5.37
C GLU A 8 -10.29 -17.11 -5.14
N ALA A 9 -9.32 -16.21 -5.35
CA ALA A 9 -9.55 -14.76 -5.24
C ALA A 9 -10.59 -14.25 -6.24
N MET A 10 -10.76 -14.90 -7.38
CA MET A 10 -11.76 -14.53 -8.39
C MET A 10 -13.19 -15.02 -8.06
N ARG A 11 -13.34 -16.07 -7.25
CA ARG A 11 -14.63 -16.76 -7.02
C ARG A 11 -15.75 -15.80 -6.61
N SER A 12 -15.52 -14.97 -5.61
CA SER A 12 -16.54 -14.05 -5.09
C SER A 12 -16.97 -12.99 -6.12
N LEU A 13 -16.09 -12.64 -7.05
CA LEU A 13 -16.40 -11.71 -8.13
C LEU A 13 -17.14 -12.39 -9.26
N VAL A 14 -16.80 -13.66 -9.58
CA VAL A 14 -17.52 -14.47 -10.57
C VAL A 14 -18.95 -14.72 -10.11
N GLU A 15 -19.18 -15.05 -8.83
CA GLU A 15 -20.51 -15.19 -8.25
C GLU A 15 -21.35 -13.90 -8.37
N ARG A 16 -20.70 -12.75 -8.49
CA ARG A 16 -21.34 -11.44 -8.70
C ARG A 16 -21.42 -11.04 -10.17
N GLY A 17 -21.11 -11.95 -11.09
CA GLY A 17 -21.27 -11.74 -12.54
C GLY A 17 -20.01 -11.35 -13.29
N ALA A 18 -18.83 -11.33 -12.66
CA ALA A 18 -17.59 -11.17 -13.39
C ALA A 18 -17.26 -12.42 -14.21
N VAL A 19 -16.63 -12.24 -15.37
CA VAL A 19 -16.18 -13.33 -16.22
C VAL A 19 -14.69 -13.57 -15.96
N ALA A 20 -14.33 -14.75 -15.48
CA ALA A 20 -12.95 -15.16 -15.31
C ALA A 20 -12.26 -15.33 -16.67
N ALA A 21 -10.99 -14.96 -16.73
CA ALA A 21 -10.11 -15.13 -17.88
C ALA A 21 -8.89 -15.96 -17.47
N ASP A 22 -8.22 -16.56 -18.44
CA ASP A 22 -7.05 -17.42 -18.20
C ASP A 22 -5.71 -16.67 -18.38
N SER A 23 -5.76 -15.41 -18.83
CA SER A 23 -4.57 -14.54 -18.96
C SER A 23 -4.93 -13.05 -18.81
N PRO A 24 -3.93 -12.18 -18.55
CA PRO A 24 -4.11 -10.72 -18.61
C PRO A 24 -4.67 -10.23 -19.94
N ARG A 25 -4.17 -10.78 -21.04
CA ARG A 25 -4.63 -10.47 -22.40
C ARG A 25 -6.10 -10.81 -22.57
N GLU A 26 -6.52 -11.99 -22.17
CA GLU A 26 -7.92 -12.40 -22.25
C GLU A 26 -8.82 -11.55 -21.35
N ALA A 27 -8.36 -11.19 -20.16
CA ALA A 27 -9.10 -10.28 -19.28
C ALA A 27 -9.35 -8.92 -19.92
N ALA A 28 -8.36 -8.39 -20.65
CA ALA A 28 -8.45 -7.11 -21.34
C ALA A 28 -9.16 -7.18 -22.71
N ALA A 29 -9.41 -8.38 -23.25
CA ALA A 29 -9.99 -8.55 -24.58
C ALA A 29 -11.39 -7.93 -24.68
N GLY A 30 -11.58 -7.03 -25.66
CA GLY A 30 -12.83 -6.32 -25.90
C GLY A 30 -13.12 -5.17 -24.94
N ALA A 31 -12.18 -4.83 -24.05
CA ALA A 31 -12.25 -3.65 -23.19
C ALA A 31 -11.47 -2.49 -23.83
N ASP A 32 -11.90 -1.26 -23.57
CA ASP A 32 -11.14 -0.05 -23.89
C ASP A 32 -10.21 0.37 -22.75
N THR A 33 -10.49 -0.07 -21.52
CA THR A 33 -9.75 0.28 -20.30
C THR A 33 -9.50 -0.97 -19.47
N ALA A 34 -8.25 -1.19 -19.06
CA ALA A 34 -7.83 -2.25 -18.16
C ALA A 34 -7.21 -1.67 -16.88
N PHE A 35 -7.60 -2.23 -15.73
CA PHE A 35 -7.05 -1.88 -14.41
C PHE A 35 -6.17 -3.03 -13.92
N ALA A 36 -4.98 -2.71 -13.41
CA ALA A 36 -4.06 -3.66 -12.82
C ALA A 36 -3.71 -3.27 -11.36
N CYS A 37 -3.77 -4.26 -10.46
CA CYS A 37 -3.36 -4.11 -9.06
C CYS A 37 -2.55 -5.36 -8.67
N LEU A 38 -1.24 -5.26 -8.72
CA LEU A 38 -0.29 -6.36 -8.79
C LEU A 38 0.77 -6.27 -7.68
N PRO A 39 1.40 -7.39 -7.30
CA PRO A 39 2.27 -7.43 -6.12
C PRO A 39 3.65 -6.79 -6.32
N SER A 40 4.18 -6.75 -7.53
CA SER A 40 5.56 -6.28 -7.77
C SER A 40 5.75 -5.60 -9.12
N PRO A 41 6.85 -4.81 -9.29
CA PRO A 41 7.21 -4.21 -10.58
C PRO A 41 7.41 -5.23 -11.70
N GLU A 42 7.95 -6.42 -11.39
CA GLU A 42 8.20 -7.49 -12.35
C GLU A 42 6.88 -8.05 -12.89
N VAL A 43 5.94 -8.32 -11.99
CA VAL A 43 4.60 -8.81 -12.35
C VAL A 43 3.86 -7.75 -13.17
N SER A 44 3.92 -6.47 -12.78
CA SER A 44 3.30 -5.38 -13.56
C SER A 44 3.87 -5.29 -14.97
N ARG A 45 5.18 -5.41 -15.14
CA ARG A 45 5.80 -5.46 -16.48
C ARG A 45 5.34 -6.66 -17.28
N HIS A 46 5.30 -7.85 -16.67
CA HIS A 46 4.84 -9.06 -17.33
C HIS A 46 3.38 -8.93 -17.80
N VAL A 47 2.50 -8.43 -16.94
CA VAL A 47 1.07 -8.18 -17.27
C VAL A 47 0.94 -7.11 -18.37
N ALA A 48 1.75 -6.08 -18.34
CA ALA A 48 1.69 -5.01 -19.33
C ALA A 48 2.13 -5.49 -20.72
N PHE A 49 3.32 -6.08 -20.85
CA PHE A 49 3.95 -6.39 -22.16
C PHE A 49 4.66 -7.75 -22.24
N GLY A 50 4.42 -8.67 -21.31
CA GLY A 50 4.86 -10.07 -21.43
C GLY A 50 4.13 -10.80 -22.57
N SER A 51 4.47 -12.08 -22.77
CA SER A 51 3.89 -12.91 -23.85
C SER A 51 2.36 -12.93 -23.87
N ASP A 52 1.75 -12.93 -22.65
CA ASP A 52 0.30 -12.91 -22.45
C ASP A 52 -0.19 -11.55 -21.91
N GLY A 53 0.63 -10.53 -22.08
CA GLY A 53 0.37 -9.18 -21.61
C GLY A 53 -0.66 -8.42 -22.43
N VAL A 54 -1.14 -7.32 -21.87
CA VAL A 54 -2.21 -6.50 -22.47
C VAL A 54 -1.76 -5.70 -23.69
N ALA A 55 -0.44 -5.52 -23.92
CA ALA A 55 0.08 -4.82 -25.09
C ALA A 55 -0.39 -5.43 -26.42
N GLY A 56 -0.72 -6.73 -26.44
CA GLY A 56 -1.25 -7.42 -27.60
C GLY A 56 -2.78 -7.35 -27.77
N CYS A 57 -3.49 -6.59 -26.93
CA CYS A 57 -4.95 -6.50 -27.00
C CYS A 57 -5.40 -5.49 -28.04
N GLU A 58 -6.11 -5.94 -29.07
CA GLU A 58 -6.81 -5.06 -29.98
C GLU A 58 -7.97 -4.36 -29.25
N GLY A 59 -8.11 -3.05 -29.48
CA GLY A 59 -9.18 -2.26 -28.86
C GLY A 59 -8.86 -1.64 -27.51
N LEU A 60 -7.90 -2.16 -26.75
CA LEU A 60 -7.46 -1.52 -25.50
C LEU A 60 -6.85 -0.14 -25.79
N ARG A 61 -7.27 0.87 -25.05
CA ARG A 61 -6.84 2.26 -25.22
C ARG A 61 -6.15 2.82 -23.97
N VAL A 62 -6.56 2.35 -22.80
CA VAL A 62 -6.07 2.85 -21.52
C VAL A 62 -5.69 1.69 -20.61
N TYR A 63 -4.49 1.74 -20.07
CA TYR A 63 -4.03 0.86 -18.99
C TYR A 63 -3.86 1.68 -17.71
N VAL A 64 -4.49 1.26 -16.65
CA VAL A 64 -4.45 1.91 -15.33
C VAL A 64 -3.66 1.03 -14.38
N GLU A 65 -2.48 1.49 -13.97
CA GLU A 65 -1.64 0.79 -12.99
C GLU A 65 -1.92 1.29 -11.58
N MET A 66 -2.57 0.47 -10.77
CA MET A 66 -2.93 0.79 -9.38
C MET A 66 -1.95 0.24 -8.35
N SER A 67 -0.97 -0.52 -8.78
CA SER A 67 0.07 -1.09 -7.91
C SER A 67 1.08 -0.03 -7.48
N THR A 68 1.76 -0.28 -6.35
CA THR A 68 2.93 0.50 -5.94
C THR A 68 4.19 -0.19 -6.45
N ILE A 69 4.76 0.34 -7.54
CA ILE A 69 5.87 -0.27 -8.30
C ILE A 69 7.08 0.65 -8.54
N GLY A 70 6.99 1.90 -8.06
CA GLY A 70 8.03 2.92 -8.24
C GLY A 70 7.98 3.64 -9.59
N SER A 71 8.56 4.85 -9.62
CA SER A 71 8.47 5.73 -10.79
C SER A 71 9.23 5.18 -12.01
N GLY A 72 10.34 4.49 -11.79
CA GLY A 72 11.11 3.87 -12.87
C GLY A 72 10.34 2.78 -13.61
N ALA A 73 9.64 1.91 -12.90
CA ALA A 73 8.88 0.80 -13.48
C ALA A 73 7.69 1.31 -14.31
N ILE A 74 6.91 2.24 -13.77
CA ILE A 74 5.75 2.78 -14.51
C ILE A 74 6.15 3.56 -15.76
N LYS A 75 7.27 4.27 -15.74
CA LYS A 75 7.79 4.96 -16.93
C LYS A 75 8.17 3.97 -18.06
N VAL A 76 8.76 2.82 -17.70
CA VAL A 76 9.03 1.75 -18.66
C VAL A 76 7.72 1.20 -19.22
N ILE A 77 6.75 0.89 -18.37
CA ILE A 77 5.43 0.39 -18.80
C ILE A 77 4.75 1.41 -19.74
N ALA A 78 4.76 2.69 -19.39
CA ALA A 78 4.17 3.75 -20.20
C ALA A 78 4.84 3.86 -21.59
N LYS A 79 6.16 3.72 -21.66
CA LYS A 79 6.90 3.73 -22.91
C LYS A 79 6.54 2.55 -23.81
N GLU A 80 6.54 1.34 -23.24
CA GLU A 80 6.27 0.11 -24.02
C GLU A 80 4.81 0.04 -24.49
N LEU A 81 3.85 0.33 -23.61
CA LEU A 81 2.43 0.37 -23.98
C LEU A 81 2.11 1.51 -24.96
N GLY A 82 2.83 2.62 -24.88
CA GLY A 82 2.73 3.72 -25.84
C GLY A 82 3.05 3.32 -27.28
N GLN A 83 3.99 2.38 -27.50
CA GLN A 83 4.27 1.80 -28.82
C GLN A 83 3.07 1.04 -29.38
N ALA A 84 2.27 0.41 -28.51
CA ALA A 84 1.01 -0.24 -28.86
C ALA A 84 -0.18 0.74 -28.90
N ARG A 85 0.06 2.05 -28.78
CA ARG A 85 -0.97 3.12 -28.72
C ARG A 85 -1.93 2.96 -27.54
N ILE A 86 -1.47 2.38 -26.44
CA ILE A 86 -2.19 2.26 -25.17
C ILE A 86 -1.65 3.34 -24.24
N ALA A 87 -2.51 4.25 -23.81
CA ALA A 87 -2.16 5.26 -22.84
C ALA A 87 -2.08 4.66 -21.43
N VAL A 88 -1.18 5.18 -20.59
CA VAL A 88 -1.02 4.69 -19.22
C VAL A 88 -1.42 5.77 -18.23
N LEU A 89 -2.27 5.41 -17.29
CA LEU A 89 -2.51 6.16 -16.06
C LEU A 89 -1.82 5.45 -14.89
N ASP A 90 -0.95 6.15 -14.22
CA ASP A 90 -0.30 5.78 -12.97
C ASP A 90 -1.23 6.16 -11.82
N ALA A 91 -1.84 5.19 -11.16
CA ALA A 91 -2.95 5.42 -10.24
C ALA A 91 -2.88 4.59 -8.95
N PRO A 92 -1.75 4.59 -8.22
CA PRO A 92 -1.66 3.84 -6.98
C PRO A 92 -2.72 4.28 -5.97
N VAL A 93 -3.11 3.34 -5.10
CA VAL A 93 -4.21 3.52 -4.16
C VAL A 93 -3.75 3.47 -2.71
N SER A 94 -4.53 4.10 -1.84
CA SER A 94 -4.42 4.04 -0.39
C SER A 94 -5.76 3.69 0.25
N GLY A 95 -5.76 2.95 1.37
CA GLY A 95 -6.96 2.50 2.09
C GLY A 95 -7.02 0.99 2.32
N GLY A 96 -6.10 0.23 1.69
CA GLY A 96 -5.98 -1.22 1.88
C GLY A 96 -7.23 -2.02 1.50
N PRO A 97 -7.30 -3.32 1.86
CA PRO A 97 -8.45 -4.17 1.54
C PRO A 97 -9.78 -3.67 2.13
N ARG A 98 -9.74 -3.06 3.32
CA ARG A 98 -10.94 -2.46 3.96
C ARG A 98 -11.50 -1.31 3.12
N GLY A 99 -10.63 -0.41 2.65
CA GLY A 99 -11.02 0.71 1.79
C GLY A 99 -11.53 0.23 0.42
N ALA A 100 -10.89 -0.78 -0.16
CA ALA A 100 -11.33 -1.38 -1.41
C ALA A 100 -12.74 -1.98 -1.29
N LYS A 101 -13.00 -2.77 -0.24
CA LYS A 101 -14.31 -3.37 0.03
C LYS A 101 -15.40 -2.33 0.26
N ALA A 102 -15.06 -1.21 0.89
CA ALA A 102 -15.99 -0.13 1.22
C ALA A 102 -16.14 0.92 0.11
N GLY A 103 -15.39 0.84 -1.00
CA GLY A 103 -15.35 1.87 -2.04
C GLY A 103 -14.81 3.23 -1.53
N THR A 104 -13.92 3.20 -0.54
CA THR A 104 -13.42 4.43 0.12
C THR A 104 -11.93 4.66 -0.09
N LEU A 105 -11.36 4.07 -1.13
CA LEU A 105 -9.95 4.28 -1.47
C LEU A 105 -9.66 5.77 -1.76
N SER A 106 -8.39 6.13 -1.60
CA SER A 106 -7.83 7.34 -2.21
C SER A 106 -6.92 6.90 -3.33
N THR A 107 -7.08 7.47 -4.53
CA THR A 107 -6.21 7.19 -5.68
C THR A 107 -5.46 8.45 -6.10
N MET A 108 -4.20 8.27 -6.51
CA MET A 108 -3.24 9.32 -6.85
C MET A 108 -2.89 9.18 -8.33
N VAL A 109 -3.68 9.85 -9.20
CA VAL A 109 -3.62 9.61 -10.65
C VAL A 109 -2.66 10.57 -11.33
N ALA A 110 -1.72 10.02 -12.11
CA ALA A 110 -0.83 10.78 -12.99
C ALA A 110 -0.89 10.22 -14.42
N GLY A 111 -0.68 11.08 -15.41
CA GLY A 111 -0.76 10.78 -16.83
C GLY A 111 -1.54 11.84 -17.59
N ASP A 112 -1.86 11.59 -18.87
CA ASP A 112 -2.57 12.55 -19.71
C ASP A 112 -3.89 13.00 -19.06
N ARG A 113 -4.07 14.32 -18.95
CA ARG A 113 -5.22 14.93 -18.28
C ARG A 113 -6.55 14.59 -18.97
N THR A 114 -6.56 14.55 -20.31
CA THR A 114 -7.77 14.26 -21.08
C THR A 114 -8.20 12.81 -20.86
N ILE A 115 -7.24 11.89 -20.79
CA ILE A 115 -7.50 10.48 -20.50
C ILE A 115 -7.97 10.31 -19.06
N PHE A 116 -7.34 11.01 -18.12
CA PHE A 116 -7.79 11.02 -16.72
C PHE A 116 -9.26 11.46 -16.61
N GLU A 117 -9.64 12.58 -17.18
CA GLU A 117 -11.03 13.07 -17.09
C GLU A 117 -12.05 12.09 -17.71
N ARG A 118 -11.67 11.41 -18.80
CA ARG A 118 -12.49 10.35 -19.39
C ARG A 118 -12.67 9.13 -18.51
N THR A 119 -11.61 8.74 -17.79
CA THR A 119 -11.60 7.54 -16.91
C THR A 119 -12.03 7.85 -15.50
N ARG A 120 -12.10 9.12 -15.11
CA ARG A 120 -12.49 9.57 -13.77
C ARG A 120 -13.75 8.92 -13.23
N PRO A 121 -14.85 8.75 -13.99
CA PRO A 121 -16.04 8.07 -13.49
C PRO A 121 -15.78 6.63 -13.03
N LEU A 122 -14.79 5.94 -13.62
CA LEU A 122 -14.42 4.59 -13.20
C LEU A 122 -13.68 4.61 -11.85
N PHE A 123 -12.82 5.61 -11.62
CA PHE A 123 -12.17 5.78 -10.31
C PHE A 123 -13.18 6.11 -9.21
N GLU A 124 -14.18 6.93 -9.50
CA GLU A 124 -15.20 7.35 -8.53
C GLU A 124 -16.08 6.19 -8.03
N VAL A 125 -16.11 5.06 -8.75
CA VAL A 125 -16.78 3.83 -8.30
C VAL A 125 -15.99 3.13 -7.17
N ILE A 126 -14.67 3.18 -7.21
CA ILE A 126 -13.78 2.41 -6.31
C ILE A 126 -13.10 3.27 -5.24
N ALA A 127 -13.10 4.59 -5.42
CA ALA A 127 -12.39 5.53 -4.58
C ALA A 127 -13.30 6.69 -4.15
N ARG A 128 -13.22 7.05 -2.87
CA ARG A 128 -13.87 8.26 -2.35
C ARG A 128 -13.14 9.52 -2.77
N ASN A 129 -11.81 9.44 -2.82
CA ASN A 129 -10.95 10.56 -3.14
C ASN A 129 -10.13 10.25 -4.39
N VAL A 130 -10.29 11.04 -5.43
CA VAL A 130 -9.56 10.91 -6.70
C VAL A 130 -8.72 12.17 -6.90
N PHE A 131 -7.40 12.05 -6.77
CA PHE A 131 -6.47 13.16 -6.91
C PHE A 131 -5.74 13.08 -8.25
N TYR A 132 -5.83 14.12 -9.06
CA TYR A 132 -4.94 14.27 -10.20
C TYR A 132 -3.63 14.92 -9.76
N ILE A 133 -2.54 14.18 -9.91
CA ILE A 133 -1.22 14.59 -9.39
C ILE A 133 -0.41 15.34 -10.43
N GLY A 134 -0.52 14.95 -11.71
CA GLY A 134 0.22 15.60 -12.79
C GLY A 134 0.23 14.80 -14.09
N ALA A 135 0.83 15.40 -15.14
CA ALA A 135 0.79 14.83 -16.48
C ALA A 135 1.75 13.64 -16.70
N GLU A 136 2.79 13.55 -15.88
CA GLU A 136 3.86 12.56 -16.11
C GLU A 136 3.64 11.29 -15.30
N PRO A 137 3.60 10.09 -15.92
CA PRO A 137 3.62 8.82 -15.21
C PRO A 137 4.82 8.73 -14.26
N GLY A 138 4.58 8.22 -13.06
CA GLY A 138 5.57 8.17 -11.98
C GLY A 138 5.29 9.18 -10.86
N LEU A 139 4.58 10.27 -11.10
CA LEU A 139 4.20 11.24 -10.07
C LEU A 139 3.21 10.64 -9.06
N GLY A 140 2.29 9.78 -9.50
CA GLY A 140 1.41 9.01 -8.63
C GLY A 140 2.20 8.08 -7.72
N GLN A 141 3.20 7.36 -8.27
CA GLN A 141 4.10 6.49 -7.49
C GLN A 141 4.87 7.28 -6.42
N ILE A 142 5.49 8.40 -6.80
CA ILE A 142 6.23 9.25 -5.84
C ILE A 142 5.31 9.72 -4.71
N THR A 143 4.09 10.16 -5.05
CA THR A 143 3.10 10.59 -4.05
C THR A 143 2.72 9.45 -3.12
N LYS A 144 2.47 8.26 -3.66
CA LYS A 144 2.15 7.06 -2.88
C LYS A 144 3.29 6.63 -1.97
N LEU A 145 4.52 6.62 -2.48
CA LEU A 145 5.71 6.24 -1.70
C LEU A 145 5.97 7.23 -0.56
N ALA A 146 5.83 8.54 -0.80
CA ALA A 146 5.92 9.56 0.24
C ALA A 146 4.84 9.36 1.33
N ASN A 147 3.59 9.10 0.93
CA ASN A 147 2.51 8.78 1.87
C ASN A 147 2.84 7.57 2.73
N ASN A 148 3.34 6.48 2.12
CA ASN A 148 3.63 5.24 2.85
C ASN A 148 4.83 5.39 3.78
N MET A 149 5.86 6.14 3.37
CA MET A 149 6.99 6.48 4.24
C MET A 149 6.55 7.26 5.48
N ILE A 150 5.70 8.29 5.32
CA ILE A 150 5.17 9.08 6.44
C ILE A 150 4.31 8.20 7.36
N SER A 151 3.49 7.32 6.78
CA SER A 151 2.65 6.38 7.57
C SER A 151 3.52 5.39 8.37
N ALA A 152 4.56 4.84 7.76
CA ALA A 152 5.49 3.93 8.42
C ALA A 152 6.30 4.62 9.52
N ALA A 153 6.79 5.83 9.27
CA ALA A 153 7.52 6.62 10.26
C ALA A 153 6.63 6.98 11.46
N GLY A 154 5.38 7.42 11.19
CA GLY A 154 4.40 7.69 12.25
C GLY A 154 4.06 6.44 13.06
N MET A 155 4.00 5.28 12.44
CA MET A 155 3.74 4.00 13.13
C MET A 155 4.95 3.60 14.00
N ALA A 156 6.17 3.66 13.47
CA ALA A 156 7.40 3.35 14.21
C ALA A 156 7.52 4.21 15.46
N SER A 157 7.44 5.53 15.31
CA SER A 157 7.55 6.46 16.44
C SER A 157 6.42 6.31 17.48
N ALA A 158 5.19 6.02 17.03
CA ALA A 158 4.07 5.77 17.93
C ALA A 158 4.25 4.48 18.73
N PHE A 159 4.80 3.42 18.11
CA PHE A 159 5.07 2.16 18.80
C PHE A 159 6.17 2.31 19.86
N GLU A 160 7.28 2.96 19.52
CA GLU A 160 8.39 3.22 20.46
C GLU A 160 7.94 4.10 21.63
N ALA A 161 7.27 5.22 21.36
CA ALA A 161 6.80 6.13 22.40
C ALA A 161 5.76 5.48 23.33
N THR A 162 4.86 4.66 22.76
CA THR A 162 3.87 3.94 23.56
C THR A 162 4.52 2.88 24.45
N ALA A 163 5.46 2.09 23.93
CA ALA A 163 6.18 1.12 24.72
C ALA A 163 6.96 1.77 25.88
N MET A 164 7.61 2.91 25.61
CA MET A 164 8.29 3.70 26.66
C MET A 164 7.32 4.16 27.75
N ALA A 165 6.18 4.74 27.39
CA ALA A 165 5.22 5.27 28.34
C ALA A 165 4.56 4.15 29.17
N VAL A 166 4.23 3.01 28.54
CA VAL A 166 3.69 1.83 29.24
C VAL A 166 4.73 1.26 30.20
N LYS A 167 6.00 1.25 29.83
CA LYS A 167 7.09 0.85 30.75
C LYS A 167 7.19 1.77 31.98
N ALA A 168 6.88 3.05 31.81
CA ALA A 168 6.82 4.02 32.90
C ALA A 168 5.54 3.91 33.75
N GLY A 169 4.60 3.02 33.39
CA GLY A 169 3.36 2.78 34.14
C GLY A 169 2.14 3.54 33.62
N VAL A 170 2.23 4.19 32.44
CA VAL A 170 1.06 4.84 31.81
C VAL A 170 0.17 3.80 31.21
N ASP A 171 -1.13 3.87 31.46
CA ASP A 171 -2.12 3.01 30.80
C ASP A 171 -2.13 3.25 29.27
N ALA A 172 -2.03 2.19 28.48
CA ALA A 172 -1.89 2.28 27.05
C ALA A 172 -3.10 2.95 26.36
N ARG A 173 -4.32 2.67 26.80
CA ARG A 173 -5.54 3.26 26.24
C ARG A 173 -5.61 4.75 26.54
N THR A 174 -5.42 5.12 27.81
CA THR A 174 -5.39 6.52 28.26
C THR A 174 -4.32 7.32 27.49
N LEU A 175 -3.14 6.72 27.27
CA LEU A 175 -2.08 7.35 26.48
C LEU A 175 -2.54 7.63 25.04
N ILE A 176 -3.10 6.64 24.35
CA ILE A 176 -3.55 6.78 22.95
C ILE A 176 -4.68 7.81 22.86
N ASP A 177 -5.63 7.82 23.77
CA ASP A 177 -6.70 8.81 23.81
C ASP A 177 -6.13 10.24 24.00
N THR A 178 -5.12 10.39 24.88
CA THR A 178 -4.42 11.66 25.11
C THR A 178 -3.67 12.12 23.85
N ILE A 179 -2.92 11.22 23.19
CA ILE A 179 -2.20 11.52 21.96
C ILE A 179 -3.18 11.95 20.86
N ASN A 180 -4.32 11.27 20.74
CA ASN A 180 -5.33 11.57 19.71
C ASN A 180 -6.01 12.94 19.94
N ALA A 181 -6.04 13.44 21.16
CA ALA A 181 -6.47 14.80 21.49
C ALA A 181 -5.35 15.84 21.39
N SER A 182 -4.12 15.43 21.05
CA SER A 182 -2.91 16.26 21.08
C SER A 182 -2.19 16.28 19.73
N THR A 183 -1.03 16.94 19.68
CA THR A 183 -0.25 17.15 18.45
C THR A 183 0.44 15.89 17.91
N GLY A 184 0.58 14.84 18.70
CA GLY A 184 1.20 13.57 18.28
C GLY A 184 0.29 12.66 17.46
N ARG A 185 -0.95 13.06 17.21
CA ARG A 185 -1.95 12.28 16.47
C ARG A 185 -1.47 11.94 15.06
N ASN A 186 -1.62 10.65 14.69
CA ASN A 186 -1.35 10.16 13.35
C ASN A 186 -2.22 8.91 13.05
N THR A 187 -2.12 8.33 11.85
CA THR A 187 -2.95 7.18 11.48
C THR A 187 -2.65 5.90 12.28
N ALA A 188 -1.49 5.78 12.92
CA ALA A 188 -1.26 4.66 13.83
C ALA A 188 -2.10 4.83 15.10
N THR A 189 -2.08 6.02 15.68
CA THR A 189 -2.78 6.31 16.94
C THR A 189 -4.30 6.38 16.77
N THR A 190 -4.81 6.91 15.65
CA THR A 190 -6.26 7.03 15.40
C THR A 190 -6.91 5.73 14.94
N ASP A 191 -6.18 4.88 14.23
CA ASP A 191 -6.78 3.72 13.57
C ASP A 191 -6.19 2.38 14.05
N LYS A 192 -4.86 2.22 13.95
CA LYS A 192 -4.21 0.91 14.19
C LYS A 192 -4.18 0.51 15.65
N PHE A 193 -3.89 1.47 16.54
CA PHE A 193 -3.93 1.21 17.99
C PHE A 193 -5.31 0.80 18.46
N PRO A 194 -6.39 1.57 18.22
CA PRO A 194 -7.71 1.20 18.71
C PRO A 194 -8.26 -0.11 18.13
N THR A 195 -7.95 -0.41 16.86
CA THR A 195 -8.58 -1.52 16.15
C THR A 195 -7.79 -2.81 16.18
N SER A 196 -6.47 -2.77 16.37
CA SER A 196 -5.62 -3.97 16.22
C SER A 196 -4.55 -4.13 17.28
N VAL A 197 -3.94 -3.04 17.77
CA VAL A 197 -2.86 -3.12 18.77
C VAL A 197 -3.42 -3.26 20.17
N LEU A 198 -4.28 -2.35 20.61
CA LEU A 198 -4.85 -2.39 21.97
C LEU A 198 -5.71 -3.65 22.21
N PRO A 199 -6.55 -4.13 21.27
CA PRO A 199 -7.25 -5.41 21.41
C PRO A 199 -6.36 -6.62 21.15
N ARG A 200 -5.13 -6.43 20.66
CA ARG A 200 -4.13 -7.47 20.33
C ARG A 200 -4.59 -8.45 19.25
N THR A 201 -5.43 -8.01 18.35
CA THR A 201 -5.89 -8.85 17.22
C THR A 201 -4.88 -8.89 16.07
N PHE A 202 -4.09 -7.83 15.89
CA PHE A 202 -3.07 -7.71 14.84
C PHE A 202 -3.56 -8.08 13.44
N ASP A 203 -4.74 -7.60 13.09
CA ASP A 203 -5.50 -7.95 11.89
C ASP A 203 -5.95 -6.71 11.10
N TYR A 204 -5.14 -5.64 11.13
CA TYR A 204 -5.48 -4.40 10.44
C TYR A 204 -5.62 -4.59 8.93
N GLY A 205 -4.88 -5.54 8.33
CA GLY A 205 -5.04 -5.96 6.95
C GLY A 205 -3.91 -5.53 6.02
N GLY A 206 -2.74 -5.19 6.55
CA GLY A 206 -1.55 -4.88 5.75
C GLY A 206 -0.37 -5.77 6.14
N LYS A 207 0.29 -6.39 5.15
CA LYS A 207 1.48 -7.23 5.39
C LYS A 207 2.72 -6.39 5.63
N LEU A 208 3.60 -6.87 6.53
CA LEU A 208 4.93 -6.27 6.76
C LEU A 208 5.74 -6.18 5.47
N ALA A 209 5.79 -7.27 4.67
CA ALA A 209 6.53 -7.30 3.41
C ALA A 209 6.05 -6.23 2.41
N THR A 210 4.74 -5.97 2.34
CA THR A 210 4.19 -4.95 1.44
C THR A 210 4.63 -3.55 1.85
N MET A 211 4.57 -3.23 3.15
CA MET A 211 5.01 -1.93 3.65
C MET A 211 6.54 -1.78 3.49
N TYR A 212 7.31 -2.82 3.82
CA TYR A 212 8.76 -2.83 3.62
C TYR A 212 9.13 -2.52 2.17
N LYS A 213 8.53 -3.24 1.20
CA LYS A 213 8.74 -2.99 -0.23
C LYS A 213 8.50 -1.52 -0.58
N ASP A 214 7.40 -0.94 -0.12
CA ASP A 214 7.03 0.43 -0.47
C ASP A 214 8.00 1.46 0.11
N ILE A 215 8.42 1.31 1.38
CA ILE A 215 9.35 2.26 1.99
C ILE A 215 10.79 2.10 1.48
N ASP A 216 11.20 0.90 1.09
CA ASP A 216 12.49 0.66 0.43
C ASP A 216 12.52 1.25 -0.99
N LEU A 217 11.43 1.11 -1.75
CA LEU A 217 11.25 1.83 -3.01
C LEU A 217 11.32 3.36 -2.81
N CYS A 218 10.75 3.89 -1.73
CA CYS A 218 10.83 5.31 -1.40
C CYS A 218 12.28 5.77 -1.21
N LEU A 219 13.11 5.00 -0.48
CA LEU A 219 14.54 5.30 -0.35
C LEU A 219 15.27 5.24 -1.69
N THR A 220 14.92 4.29 -2.53
CA THR A 220 15.50 4.16 -3.88
C THR A 220 15.19 5.38 -4.73
N GLU A 221 13.94 5.83 -4.77
CA GLU A 221 13.53 7.07 -5.45
C GLU A 221 14.25 8.31 -4.89
N ALA A 222 14.33 8.40 -3.56
CA ALA A 222 15.01 9.51 -2.90
C ALA A 222 16.51 9.61 -3.28
N LYS A 223 17.20 8.45 -3.35
CA LYS A 223 18.60 8.37 -3.81
C LYS A 223 18.74 8.86 -5.26
N GLN A 224 17.85 8.44 -6.16
CA GLN A 224 17.86 8.88 -7.56
C GLN A 224 17.62 10.39 -7.67
N LEU A 225 16.74 10.94 -6.83
CA LEU A 225 16.44 12.36 -6.75
C LEU A 225 17.47 13.17 -5.93
N LYS A 226 18.48 12.49 -5.34
CA LYS A 226 19.51 13.10 -4.47
C LYS A 226 18.92 13.80 -3.23
N VAL A 227 17.85 13.24 -2.67
CA VAL A 227 17.21 13.73 -1.44
C VAL A 227 17.66 12.85 -0.26
N PRO A 228 18.41 13.38 0.71
CA PRO A 228 18.79 12.64 1.91
C PRO A 228 17.55 12.33 2.78
N MET A 229 17.41 11.08 3.23
CA MET A 229 16.29 10.62 4.08
C MET A 229 16.80 9.97 5.37
N TRP A 230 17.21 10.80 6.33
CA TRP A 230 17.75 10.32 7.62
C TRP A 230 16.73 9.50 8.40
N VAL A 231 15.55 10.05 8.65
CA VAL A 231 14.47 9.37 9.38
C VAL A 231 13.96 8.17 8.58
N GLY A 232 13.70 8.35 7.27
CA GLY A 232 13.25 7.26 6.41
C GLY A 232 14.20 6.07 6.39
N SER A 233 15.52 6.32 6.41
CA SER A 233 16.51 5.24 6.47
C SER A 233 16.43 4.45 7.78
N ALA A 234 16.26 5.11 8.93
CA ALA A 234 16.08 4.44 10.21
C ALA A 234 14.77 3.63 10.23
N VAL A 235 13.69 4.19 9.70
CA VAL A 235 12.40 3.49 9.58
C VAL A 235 12.54 2.23 8.75
N VAL A 236 13.17 2.29 7.56
CA VAL A 236 13.37 1.10 6.71
C VAL A 236 14.17 0.03 7.44
N GLN A 237 15.19 0.38 8.25
CA GLN A 237 15.95 -0.61 9.02
C GLN A 237 15.10 -1.34 10.06
N LEU A 238 14.14 -0.67 10.70
CA LEU A 238 13.21 -1.31 11.64
C LEU A 238 12.32 -2.36 10.93
N TRP A 239 11.79 -2.03 9.75
CA TRP A 239 11.03 -2.98 8.93
C TRP A 239 11.91 -4.12 8.40
N PHE A 240 13.13 -3.80 7.99
CA PHE A 240 14.08 -4.79 7.52
C PHE A 240 14.40 -5.82 8.60
N GLN A 241 14.54 -5.40 9.87
CA GLN A 241 14.70 -6.31 10.99
C GLN A 241 13.54 -7.31 11.09
N ALA A 242 12.28 -6.85 10.94
CA ALA A 242 11.13 -7.76 10.92
C ALA A 242 11.19 -8.75 9.76
N MET A 243 11.65 -8.31 8.59
CA MET A 243 11.83 -9.18 7.42
C MET A 243 12.90 -10.27 7.68
N THR A 244 14.02 -9.92 8.33
CA THR A 244 15.07 -10.90 8.69
C THR A 244 14.62 -11.93 9.72
N GLU A 245 13.62 -11.60 10.54
CA GLU A 245 12.98 -12.52 11.48
C GLU A 245 11.89 -13.40 10.81
N GLY A 246 11.71 -13.32 9.48
CA GLY A 246 10.74 -14.13 8.74
C GLY A 246 9.28 -13.66 8.88
N ARG A 247 9.03 -12.43 9.36
CA ARG A 247 7.70 -11.91 9.67
C ARG A 247 6.99 -11.21 8.51
N GLY A 248 7.47 -11.39 7.28
CA GLY A 248 6.96 -10.69 6.11
C GLY A 248 5.46 -10.86 5.86
N GLU A 249 4.91 -12.01 6.16
CA GLU A 249 3.48 -12.32 5.99
C GLU A 249 2.60 -11.84 7.15
N ASP A 250 3.20 -11.45 8.29
CA ASP A 250 2.47 -10.92 9.44
C ASP A 250 1.81 -9.58 9.10
N ASP A 251 0.74 -9.25 9.82
CA ASP A 251 0.18 -7.89 9.79
C ASP A 251 1.20 -6.88 10.32
N TYR A 252 1.36 -5.74 9.66
CA TYR A 252 2.39 -4.77 10.04
C TYR A 252 2.18 -4.17 11.44
N THR A 253 0.98 -4.28 12.04
CA THR A 253 0.75 -3.87 13.42
C THR A 253 1.48 -4.77 14.42
N THR A 254 1.88 -5.98 14.01
CA THR A 254 2.72 -6.87 14.83
C THR A 254 4.14 -6.34 15.06
N LEU A 255 4.57 -5.31 14.32
CA LEU A 255 5.88 -4.68 14.51
C LEU A 255 6.07 -4.18 15.95
N ILE A 256 4.99 -3.76 16.62
CA ILE A 256 5.03 -3.34 18.04
C ILE A 256 5.53 -4.48 18.93
N GLN A 257 5.24 -5.75 18.62
CA GLN A 257 5.65 -6.89 19.43
C GLN A 257 7.17 -7.03 19.53
N MET A 258 7.90 -6.61 18.49
CA MET A 258 9.36 -6.57 18.54
C MET A 258 9.83 -5.51 19.52
N ILE A 259 9.22 -4.34 19.49
CA ILE A 259 9.51 -3.21 20.41
C ILE A 259 9.14 -3.58 21.84
N GLU A 260 8.00 -4.24 22.04
CA GLU A 260 7.57 -4.78 23.34
C GLU A 260 8.62 -5.73 23.92
N LYS A 261 9.11 -6.66 23.08
CA LYS A 261 10.16 -7.62 23.47
C LYS A 261 11.43 -6.90 23.90
N TRP A 262 11.90 -5.91 23.14
CA TRP A 262 13.10 -5.16 23.49
C TRP A 262 12.91 -4.29 24.73
N ALA A 263 11.72 -3.72 24.89
CA ALA A 263 11.38 -2.88 26.06
C ALA A 263 11.02 -3.69 27.31
N GLY A 264 10.68 -4.99 27.19
CA GLY A 264 10.17 -5.79 28.29
C GLY A 264 8.81 -5.30 28.80
N VAL A 265 7.87 -5.05 27.87
CA VAL A 265 6.50 -4.57 28.18
C VAL A 265 5.49 -5.26 27.27
N THR A 266 4.21 -5.19 27.65
CA THR A 266 3.08 -5.53 26.77
C THR A 266 2.18 -4.30 26.64
N VAL A 267 1.81 -3.95 25.40
CA VAL A 267 0.95 -2.80 25.10
C VAL A 267 -0.45 -3.31 24.71
N GLY A 268 -1.44 -2.97 25.52
CA GLY A 268 -2.84 -3.39 25.32
C GLY A 268 -3.12 -4.81 25.85
N GLY A 269 -4.35 -5.29 25.63
CA GLY A 269 -4.85 -6.50 26.26
C GLY A 269 -5.10 -6.30 27.78
N ASN A 270 -5.34 -7.42 28.48
CA ASN A 270 -5.55 -7.41 29.93
C ASN A 270 -4.23 -7.31 30.73
N ASP A 271 -3.09 -7.60 30.09
CA ASP A 271 -1.77 -7.65 30.69
C ASP A 271 -0.85 -6.49 30.23
N SER A 272 -1.47 -5.33 29.95
CA SER A 272 -0.72 -4.14 29.54
C SER A 272 0.15 -3.64 30.70
N GLY A 273 1.47 -3.59 30.50
CA GLY A 273 2.42 -3.14 31.50
C GLY A 273 3.80 -3.78 31.36
N PRO A 274 4.70 -3.53 32.35
CA PRO A 274 5.99 -4.19 32.41
C PRO A 274 5.84 -5.71 32.56
N VAL A 275 6.65 -6.46 31.81
CA VAL A 275 6.72 -7.92 31.95
C VAL A 275 7.56 -8.25 33.19
N ASN A 276 6.95 -8.86 34.19
CA ASN A 276 7.69 -9.39 35.34
C ASN A 276 8.47 -10.62 34.89
N ASN A 277 9.73 -10.43 34.54
CA ASN A 277 10.67 -11.54 34.43
C ASN A 277 11.06 -11.92 35.89
N GLY A 278 10.37 -12.93 36.44
CA GLY A 278 10.71 -13.53 37.68
C GLY A 278 12.10 -14.22 37.67
#